data_f23b572b902d18a2289cc5c86747fb83
#
_entry.id   f23b572b902d18a2289cc5c86747fb83
#
_cell.length_a   1.000
_cell.length_b   1.000
_cell.length_c   1.000
_cell.angle_alpha   90.00
_cell.angle_beta   90.00
_cell.angle_gamma   90.00
#
_symmetry.space_group_name_H-M   'P 1'
#
loop_
_entity.id
_entity.type
_entity.pdbx_description
1 polymer ?
#
loop_
_entity_poly.entity_id
_entity_poly.type
_entity_poly.pdbx_seq_one_letter_code
_entity_poly.pdbx_strand_id
1 'polypeptide(L)'
;MKVVDTTFLIDYYRERDAIEQYLDAHDEETIAASTITFGKLAVGEIMARSETKREILADLGWLDVRAFTIEHAYDAAAIEADLRDRGEYRATSANDIEIGGTARALGVPIVTRNVEDFERFDGVVVETY
;
A
#
# COMPACT_ATOMS: atom_id res chain seq x y z
N MET A 1 -8.35 1.62 -11.14
CA MET A 1 -7.07 1.58 -10.40
C MET A 1 -7.31 1.20 -8.94
N LYS A 2 -6.40 0.46 -8.36
CA LYS A 2 -6.39 0.14 -6.94
C LYS A 2 -4.98 0.31 -6.38
N VAL A 3 -4.87 0.68 -5.12
CA VAL A 3 -3.58 0.80 -4.43
C VAL A 3 -3.42 -0.39 -3.50
N VAL A 4 -2.26 -1.02 -3.53
CA VAL A 4 -1.93 -2.12 -2.61
C VAL A 4 -0.98 -1.65 -1.52
N ASP A 5 -1.06 -2.28 -0.36
CA ASP A 5 -0.17 -2.00 0.76
C ASP A 5 1.02 -2.98 0.80
N THR A 6 1.86 -2.83 1.82
CA THR A 6 3.04 -3.67 1.97
C THR A 6 2.68 -5.14 2.20
N THR A 7 1.57 -5.43 2.90
CA THR A 7 1.16 -6.83 3.16
C THR A 7 0.81 -7.56 1.88
N PHE A 8 0.20 -6.86 0.91
CA PHE A 8 -0.09 -7.44 -0.40
C PHE A 8 1.21 -7.85 -1.12
N LEU A 9 2.21 -6.97 -1.14
CA LEU A 9 3.49 -7.27 -1.79
C LEU A 9 4.26 -8.37 -1.05
N ILE A 10 4.22 -8.40 0.27
CA ILE A 10 4.82 -9.49 1.05
C ILE A 10 4.16 -10.82 0.70
N ASP A 11 2.83 -10.87 0.62
CA ASP A 11 2.10 -12.07 0.26
C ASP A 11 2.36 -12.49 -1.20
N TYR A 12 2.59 -11.53 -2.10
CA TYR A 12 3.04 -11.82 -3.45
C TYR A 12 4.38 -12.55 -3.46
N TYR A 13 5.37 -12.05 -2.70
CA TYR A 13 6.68 -12.70 -2.61
C TYR A 13 6.64 -14.06 -1.89
N ARG A 14 5.64 -14.28 -1.06
CA ARG A 14 5.40 -15.58 -0.42
C ARG A 14 4.60 -16.53 -1.29
N GLU A 15 4.31 -16.14 -2.51
CA GLU A 15 3.57 -16.95 -3.49
C GLU A 15 2.22 -17.45 -2.96
N ARG A 16 1.50 -16.59 -2.24
CA ARG A 16 0.19 -16.95 -1.71
C ARG A 16 -0.84 -17.03 -2.83
N ASP A 17 -1.61 -18.11 -2.86
CA ASP A 17 -2.63 -18.37 -3.88
C ASP A 17 -3.66 -17.24 -3.98
N ALA A 18 -4.02 -16.62 -2.85
CA ALA A 18 -4.98 -15.51 -2.83
C ALA A 18 -4.51 -14.31 -3.66
N ILE A 19 -3.21 -14.05 -3.70
CA ILE A 19 -2.63 -12.96 -4.50
C ILE A 19 -2.74 -13.29 -6.00
N GLU A 20 -2.35 -14.49 -6.39
CA GLU A 20 -2.44 -14.93 -7.78
C GLU A 20 -3.89 -14.85 -8.27
N GLN A 21 -4.83 -15.37 -7.49
CA GLN A 21 -6.25 -15.30 -7.80
C GLN A 21 -6.75 -13.86 -7.91
N TYR A 22 -6.31 -12.98 -7.02
CA TYR A 22 -6.70 -11.58 -7.07
C TYR A 22 -6.17 -10.89 -8.32
N LEU A 23 -4.89 -11.08 -8.66
CA LEU A 23 -4.27 -10.48 -9.84
C LEU A 23 -4.91 -10.99 -11.14
N ASP A 24 -5.22 -12.29 -11.22
CA ASP A 24 -5.90 -12.87 -12.37
C ASP A 24 -7.31 -12.30 -12.55
N ALA A 25 -8.04 -12.13 -11.44
CA ALA A 25 -9.40 -11.56 -11.48
C ALA A 25 -9.42 -10.08 -11.83
N HIS A 26 -8.30 -9.38 -11.68
CA HIS A 26 -8.18 -7.92 -11.89
C HIS A 26 -7.09 -7.58 -12.93
N ASP A 27 -6.87 -8.47 -13.90
CA ASP A 27 -5.79 -8.34 -14.89
C ASP A 27 -5.92 -7.12 -15.80
N GLU A 28 -7.12 -6.58 -15.95
CA GLU A 28 -7.39 -5.37 -16.73
C GLU A 28 -7.29 -4.08 -15.91
N GLU A 29 -7.16 -4.17 -14.60
CA GLU A 29 -7.05 -3.02 -13.73
C GLU A 29 -5.59 -2.61 -13.48
N THR A 30 -5.35 -1.31 -13.35
CA THR A 30 -4.06 -0.81 -12.88
C THR A 30 -3.96 -1.06 -11.38
N ILE A 31 -2.96 -1.85 -10.99
CA ILE A 31 -2.61 -2.08 -9.60
C ILE A 31 -1.38 -1.23 -9.29
N ALA A 32 -1.53 -0.32 -8.36
CA ALA A 32 -0.51 0.67 -8.03
C ALA A 32 -0.03 0.52 -6.59
N ALA A 33 1.18 0.97 -6.33
CA ALA A 33 1.70 1.13 -4.98
C ALA A 33 2.49 2.44 -4.89
N SER A 34 2.49 3.02 -3.70
CA SER A 34 3.33 4.18 -3.40
C SER A 34 4.80 3.81 -3.36
N THR A 35 5.68 4.76 -3.67
CA THR A 35 7.12 4.63 -3.38
C THR A 35 7.39 4.36 -1.90
N ILE A 36 6.49 4.77 -0.99
CA ILE A 36 6.56 4.41 0.44
C ILE A 36 6.47 2.89 0.62
N THR A 37 5.51 2.26 -0.01
CA THR A 37 5.32 0.81 0.01
C THR A 37 6.51 0.09 -0.63
N PHE A 38 6.96 0.57 -1.78
CA PHE A 38 8.13 0.02 -2.46
C PHE A 38 9.38 0.06 -1.57
N GLY A 39 9.64 1.21 -0.93
CA GLY A 39 10.80 1.37 -0.06
C GLY A 39 10.80 0.41 1.11
N LYS A 40 9.63 0.21 1.72
CA LYS A 40 9.49 -0.73 2.84
C LYS A 40 9.72 -2.18 2.41
N LEU A 41 9.19 -2.57 1.26
CA LEU A 41 9.46 -3.89 0.67
C LEU A 41 10.95 -4.05 0.35
N ALA A 42 11.56 -3.04 -0.27
CA ALA A 42 12.96 -3.08 -0.68
C ALA A 42 13.91 -3.31 0.49
N VAL A 43 13.64 -2.73 1.66
CA VAL A 43 14.44 -2.98 2.86
C VAL A 43 14.50 -4.48 3.15
N GLY A 44 13.35 -5.15 3.16
CA GLY A 44 13.28 -6.59 3.42
C GLY A 44 14.03 -7.42 2.37
N GLU A 45 13.87 -7.08 1.10
CA GLU A 45 14.50 -7.82 0.00
C GLU A 45 16.02 -7.61 -0.04
N ILE A 46 16.50 -6.41 0.25
CA ILE A 46 17.93 -6.13 0.36
C ILE A 46 18.53 -6.93 1.52
N MET A 47 17.89 -6.92 2.68
CA MET A 47 18.39 -7.65 3.86
C MET A 47 18.39 -9.17 3.66
N ALA A 48 17.34 -9.70 3.03
CA ALA A 48 17.18 -11.15 2.87
C ALA A 48 18.01 -11.73 1.72
N ARG A 49 18.14 -11.01 0.60
CA ARG A 49 18.70 -11.55 -0.66
C ARG A 49 19.68 -10.62 -1.36
N SER A 50 20.01 -9.47 -0.77
CA SER A 50 20.88 -8.46 -1.38
C SER A 50 20.40 -8.03 -2.78
N GLU A 51 19.09 -8.00 -3.00
CA GLU A 51 18.53 -7.65 -4.29
C GLU A 51 18.80 -6.20 -4.67
N THR A 52 19.03 -5.97 -5.96
CA THR A 52 19.16 -4.63 -6.52
C THR A 52 17.79 -4.03 -6.83
N LYS A 53 17.74 -2.71 -6.99
CA LYS A 53 16.53 -2.02 -7.44
C LYS A 53 15.97 -2.62 -8.73
N ARG A 54 16.87 -2.91 -9.68
CA ARG A 54 16.48 -3.49 -10.97
C ARG A 54 15.82 -4.86 -10.81
N GLU A 55 16.37 -5.71 -9.95
CA GLU A 55 15.81 -7.04 -9.68
C GLU A 55 14.42 -6.95 -9.05
N ILE A 56 14.25 -6.08 -8.05
CA ILE A 56 12.95 -5.90 -7.39
C ILE A 56 11.91 -5.38 -8.39
N LEU A 57 12.26 -4.37 -9.19
CA LEU A 57 11.33 -3.82 -10.19
C LEU A 57 10.99 -4.82 -11.29
N ALA A 58 11.92 -5.71 -11.66
CA ALA A 58 11.64 -6.77 -12.62
C ALA A 58 10.61 -7.78 -12.08
N ASP A 59 10.72 -8.14 -10.80
CA ASP A 59 9.75 -9.04 -10.14
C ASP A 59 8.36 -8.39 -10.02
N LEU A 60 8.29 -7.07 -9.93
CA LEU A 60 7.07 -6.29 -9.79
C LEU A 60 6.62 -5.64 -11.11
N GLY A 61 6.92 -6.27 -12.25
CA GLY A 61 6.61 -5.71 -13.57
C GLY A 61 5.12 -5.42 -13.82
N TRP A 62 4.24 -6.08 -13.08
CA TRP A 62 2.79 -5.86 -13.12
C TRP A 62 2.33 -4.65 -12.30
N LEU A 63 3.19 -4.11 -11.43
CA LEU A 63 2.86 -3.06 -10.48
C LEU A 63 3.23 -1.68 -11.02
N ASP A 64 2.31 -0.73 -10.91
CA ASP A 64 2.56 0.67 -11.19
C ASP A 64 3.03 1.36 -9.89
N VAL A 65 4.34 1.59 -9.77
CA VAL A 65 4.89 2.29 -8.60
C VAL A 65 4.79 3.79 -8.82
N ARG A 66 4.08 4.47 -7.92
CA ARG A 66 3.81 5.90 -8.00
C ARG A 66 4.52 6.70 -6.91
N ALA A 67 5.06 7.85 -7.29
CA ALA A 67 5.69 8.76 -6.35
C ALA A 67 4.68 9.26 -5.30
N PHE A 68 5.12 9.34 -4.05
CA PHE A 68 4.38 9.99 -2.98
C PHE A 68 4.41 11.50 -3.19
N THR A 69 3.27 12.09 -3.54
CA THR A 69 3.16 13.49 -3.95
C THR A 69 2.72 14.40 -2.80
N ILE A 70 2.70 15.72 -3.07
CA ILE A 70 2.18 16.70 -2.09
C ILE A 70 0.69 16.46 -1.79
N GLU A 71 -0.10 16.06 -2.79
CA GLU A 71 -1.50 15.71 -2.60
C GLU A 71 -1.65 14.50 -1.69
N HIS A 72 -0.83 13.48 -1.89
CA HIS A 72 -0.79 12.29 -1.04
C HIS A 72 -0.41 12.67 0.40
N ALA A 73 0.59 13.52 0.55
CA ALA A 73 1.04 14.00 1.87
C ALA A 73 -0.05 14.78 2.59
N TYR A 74 -0.80 15.61 1.89
CA TYR A 74 -1.91 16.37 2.48
C TYR A 74 -3.02 15.44 2.97
N ASP A 75 -3.42 14.47 2.15
CA ASP A 75 -4.45 13.51 2.56
C ASP A 75 -3.98 12.62 3.72
N ALA A 76 -2.70 12.24 3.74
CA ALA A 76 -2.11 11.55 4.89
C ALA A 76 -2.17 12.42 6.16
N ALA A 77 -1.86 13.71 6.03
CA ALA A 77 -1.95 14.65 7.15
C ALA A 77 -3.38 14.80 7.67
N ALA A 78 -4.37 14.82 6.78
CA ALA A 78 -5.78 14.88 7.15
C ALA A 78 -6.21 13.62 7.91
N ILE A 79 -5.76 12.44 7.49
CA ILE A 79 -5.99 11.18 8.20
C ILE A 79 -5.36 11.23 9.59
N GLU A 80 -4.12 11.66 9.69
CA GLU A 80 -3.41 11.77 10.98
C GLU A 80 -4.11 12.74 11.92
N ALA A 81 -4.49 13.92 11.43
CA ALA A 81 -5.20 14.93 12.23
C ALA A 81 -6.51 14.36 12.79
N ASP A 82 -7.28 13.66 12.00
CA ASP A 82 -8.50 12.99 12.42
C ASP A 82 -8.23 11.92 13.49
N LEU A 83 -7.21 11.08 13.29
CA LEU A 83 -6.84 10.05 14.27
C LEU A 83 -6.38 10.67 15.60
N ARG A 84 -5.63 11.76 15.57
CA ARG A 84 -5.22 12.49 16.78
C ARG A 84 -6.42 13.07 17.52
N ASP A 85 -7.35 13.64 16.78
CA ASP A 85 -8.57 14.21 17.37
C ASP A 85 -9.42 13.13 18.06
N ARG A 86 -9.47 11.93 17.49
CA ARG A 86 -10.20 10.79 18.07
C ARG A 86 -9.42 10.01 19.13
N GLY A 87 -8.16 10.38 19.39
CA GLY A 87 -7.30 9.66 20.35
C GLY A 87 -6.79 8.30 19.84
N GLU A 88 -6.79 8.06 18.53
CA GLU A 88 -6.43 6.77 17.92
C GLU A 88 -5.06 6.75 17.23
N TYR A 89 -4.34 7.87 17.24
CA TYR A 89 -3.10 8.00 16.50
C TYR A 89 -1.97 7.07 16.98
N ARG A 90 -1.85 6.88 18.30
CA ARG A 90 -0.73 6.11 18.90
C ARG A 90 -0.71 4.64 18.47
N ALA A 91 -1.84 4.07 18.11
CA ALA A 91 -1.97 2.68 17.70
C ALA A 91 -1.74 2.50 16.19
N THR A 92 -1.31 3.55 15.48
CA THR A 92 -1.28 3.56 14.03
C THR A 92 0.14 3.71 13.49
N SER A 93 0.49 2.91 12.48
CA SER A 93 1.75 3.05 11.75
C SER A 93 1.75 4.29 10.87
N ALA A 94 2.82 5.10 10.94
CA ALA A 94 2.99 6.25 10.07
C ALA A 94 2.98 5.86 8.58
N ASN A 95 3.58 4.72 8.24
CA ASN A 95 3.59 4.23 6.86
C ASN A 95 2.18 3.88 6.37
N ASP A 96 1.34 3.29 7.22
CA ASP A 96 -0.04 2.97 6.86
C ASP A 96 -0.85 4.25 6.60
N ILE A 97 -0.61 5.31 7.38
CA ILE A 97 -1.24 6.61 7.15
C ILE A 97 -0.83 7.18 5.79
N GLU A 98 0.44 7.10 5.44
CA GLU A 98 0.95 7.58 4.14
C GLU A 98 0.37 6.78 2.97
N ILE A 99 0.27 5.46 3.11
CA ILE A 99 -0.33 4.57 2.10
C ILE A 99 -1.82 4.85 1.96
N GLY A 100 -2.52 5.00 3.09
CA GLY A 100 -3.93 5.37 3.11
C GLY A 100 -4.18 6.73 2.47
N GLY A 101 -3.32 7.70 2.75
CA GLY A 101 -3.36 9.03 2.14
C GLY A 101 -3.19 8.99 0.63
N THR A 102 -2.32 8.10 0.15
CA THR A 102 -2.12 7.88 -1.29
C THR A 102 -3.41 7.39 -1.95
N ALA A 103 -4.04 6.36 -1.39
CA ALA A 103 -5.30 5.82 -1.92
C ALA A 103 -6.42 6.86 -1.89
N ARG A 104 -6.55 7.59 -0.79
CA ARG A 104 -7.53 8.65 -0.64
C ARG A 104 -7.33 9.78 -1.66
N ALA A 105 -6.10 10.24 -1.86
CA ALA A 105 -5.79 11.31 -2.82
C ALA A 105 -6.07 10.88 -4.26
N LEU A 106 -5.80 9.62 -4.59
CA LEU A 106 -6.09 9.06 -5.91
C LEU A 106 -7.58 8.74 -6.10
N GLY A 107 -8.38 8.74 -5.03
CA GLY A 107 -9.80 8.42 -5.08
C GLY A 107 -10.06 6.95 -5.42
N VAL A 108 -9.18 6.04 -5.02
CA VAL A 108 -9.27 4.61 -5.34
C VAL A 108 -9.20 3.77 -4.06
N PRO A 109 -9.71 2.52 -4.09
CA PRO A 109 -9.60 1.63 -2.93
C PRO A 109 -8.17 1.23 -2.63
N ILE A 110 -7.89 0.96 -1.35
CA ILE A 110 -6.72 0.24 -0.93
C ILE A 110 -7.06 -1.25 -0.78
N VAL A 111 -6.19 -2.11 -1.28
CA VAL A 111 -6.33 -3.56 -1.17
C VAL A 111 -5.32 -4.06 -0.14
N THR A 112 -5.83 -4.63 0.94
CA THR A 112 -5.00 -5.01 2.08
C THR A 112 -5.55 -6.26 2.80
N ARG A 113 -4.67 -7.01 3.43
CA ARG A 113 -5.04 -8.04 4.39
C ARG A 113 -5.38 -7.43 5.76
N ASN A 114 -4.81 -6.27 6.07
CA ASN A 114 -4.99 -5.57 7.35
C ASN A 114 -6.20 -4.61 7.29
N VAL A 115 -7.37 -5.15 7.02
CA VAL A 115 -8.60 -4.38 6.83
C VAL A 115 -8.89 -3.45 8.02
N GLU A 116 -8.79 -3.96 9.24
CA GLU A 116 -9.10 -3.19 10.45
C GLU A 116 -8.23 -1.95 10.62
N ASP A 117 -6.96 -2.02 10.22
CA ASP A 117 -6.04 -0.89 10.34
C ASP A 117 -6.43 0.26 9.41
N PHE A 118 -6.84 -0.05 8.19
CA PHE A 118 -7.18 0.96 7.18
C PHE A 118 -8.62 1.44 7.26
N GLU A 119 -9.55 0.65 7.78
CA GLU A 119 -10.96 1.05 7.96
C GLU A 119 -11.12 2.23 8.90
N ARG A 120 -10.17 2.46 9.80
CA ARG A 120 -10.17 3.60 10.73
C ARG A 120 -9.84 4.92 10.05
N PHE A 121 -9.32 4.89 8.83
CA PHE A 121 -8.88 6.09 8.11
C PHE A 121 -10.06 6.72 7.38
N ASP A 122 -10.40 7.94 7.78
CA ASP A 122 -11.49 8.70 7.17
C ASP A 122 -11.25 8.89 5.66
N GLY A 123 -12.26 8.61 4.86
CA GLY A 123 -12.23 8.77 3.41
C GLY A 123 -11.46 7.70 2.64
N VAL A 124 -10.98 6.65 3.30
CA VAL A 124 -10.29 5.53 2.66
C VAL A 124 -11.28 4.38 2.44
N VAL A 125 -11.38 3.91 1.21
CA VAL A 125 -12.17 2.73 0.85
C VAL A 125 -11.26 1.51 0.90
N VAL A 126 -11.69 0.47 1.61
CA VAL A 126 -10.86 -0.72 1.86
C VAL A 126 -11.47 -1.93 1.17
N GLU A 127 -10.63 -2.67 0.45
CA GLU A 127 -10.94 -3.99 -0.10
C GLU A 127 -9.94 -5.01 0.45
N THR A 128 -10.31 -6.27 0.46
CA THR A 128 -9.43 -7.37 0.85
C THR A 128 -9.27 -8.38 -0.28
N TYR A 129 -8.35 -9.29 -0.09
CA TYR A 129 -8.06 -10.36 -1.05
C TYR A 129 -8.00 -11.72 -0.38
#